data_e269637950ecd1bb339a5067aced34e8
#
_entry.id   e269637950ecd1bb339a5067aced34e8
#
_cell.length_a   1.000
_cell.length_b   1.000
_cell.length_c   1.000
_cell.angle_alpha   90.00
_cell.angle_beta   90.00
_cell.angle_gamma   90.00
#
_symmetry.space_group_name_H-M   'P 1'
#
loop_
_entity.id
_entity.type
_entity.pdbx_description
1 polymer ?
#
loop_
_entity_poly.entity_id
_entity_poly.type
_entity_poly.pdbx_seq_one_letter_code
_entity_poly.pdbx_strand_id
1 'polypeptide(L)'
;MKKIIGQIIALTKNIFLNSPDGTQNGMEQFFVGKRDPFQFSGGIGISWWYTQFTYKTVENLSFLINGDLKEFSGCDHKTIQSVVRDTLHEICVDRNIFNGDLVCFGGKDTLFECRTETDVKKYGAYILDAILENIRKSISLGCVIYSAPRITGQSFTIDSEKIHVIYKNDSDKWNELIELGYYFREWEPVTGNFIDGHKSAFSGKDYHYVFATETEGTDQGNKFSASLKFRKLFSVISALIEYKYRFKVMARPYSMCMQIPHAKSQGKSFTQNEIGELYPYYGSDLEIKNEHISKIKQWYREEQELADEQRNRIEKCAHFINKGMNSSDIESYIHYFVALDALYGKVGSVSKSIEQGVSYLPESSHWNEKISWLFDLRNELVHGGSRYIEEWPKYMRYYRHFSEEPARDIEKLALHALASAPSIFHESNK
;
A
#
# COMPACT_ATOMS: atom_id res chain seq x y z
N MET A 1 4.77 22.99 6.99
CA MET A 1 3.73 23.92 7.49
C MET A 1 3.50 25.12 6.57
N LYS A 2 4.43 26.09 6.36
CA LYS A 2 4.19 27.28 5.50
C LYS A 2 3.70 26.93 4.10
N LYS A 3 4.26 25.91 3.46
CA LYS A 3 3.86 25.45 2.13
C LYS A 3 2.43 24.90 2.12
N ILE A 4 2.06 24.14 3.16
CA ILE A 4 0.69 23.58 3.31
C ILE A 4 -0.33 24.71 3.50
N ILE A 5 -0.06 25.69 4.38
CA ILE A 5 -0.91 26.88 4.55
C ILE A 5 -1.06 27.63 3.22
N GLY A 6 0.02 27.78 2.44
CA GLY A 6 -0.03 28.39 1.12
C GLY A 6 -0.97 27.67 0.15
N GLN A 7 -1.01 26.34 0.18
CA GLN A 7 -1.94 25.55 -0.62
C GLN A 7 -3.39 25.69 -0.15
N ILE A 8 -3.65 25.77 1.15
CA ILE A 8 -5.00 26.02 1.70
C ILE A 8 -5.51 27.39 1.26
N ILE A 9 -4.66 28.42 1.32
CA ILE A 9 -5.00 29.76 0.84
C ILE A 9 -5.29 29.73 -0.67
N ALA A 10 -4.48 29.04 -1.46
CA ALA A 10 -4.72 28.89 -2.88
C ALA A 10 -6.04 28.15 -3.16
N LEU A 11 -6.33 27.10 -2.39
CA LEU A 11 -7.57 26.34 -2.50
C LEU A 11 -8.80 27.23 -2.25
N THR A 12 -8.85 27.94 -1.13
CA THR A 12 -9.99 28.78 -0.74
C THR A 12 -10.20 29.99 -1.65
N LYS A 13 -9.14 30.49 -2.29
CA LYS A 13 -9.22 31.52 -3.34
C LYS A 13 -9.65 30.98 -4.70
N ASN A 14 -9.79 29.68 -4.88
CA ASN A 14 -10.21 29.02 -6.12
C ASN A 14 -11.46 28.16 -5.97
N ILE A 15 -12.15 28.26 -4.84
CA ILE A 15 -13.52 27.77 -4.67
C ILE A 15 -14.45 28.92 -4.95
N PHE A 16 -15.29 28.81 -5.98
CA PHE A 16 -16.14 29.84 -6.48
C PHE A 16 -17.57 29.65 -5.99
N LEU A 17 -18.24 30.75 -5.68
CA LEU A 17 -19.65 30.80 -5.27
C LEU A 17 -20.60 30.88 -6.46
N ASN A 18 -20.11 31.32 -7.62
CA ASN A 18 -20.78 31.32 -8.90
C ASN A 18 -19.96 30.59 -9.95
N SER A 19 -20.62 30.12 -11.02
CA SER A 19 -19.92 29.46 -12.11
C SER A 19 -18.86 30.37 -12.74
N PRO A 20 -17.57 30.02 -12.70
CA PRO A 20 -16.53 30.81 -13.36
C PRO A 20 -16.65 30.69 -14.88
N ASP A 21 -16.64 31.85 -15.57
CA ASP A 21 -16.74 31.89 -17.02
C ASP A 21 -15.50 31.30 -17.74
N GLY A 22 -15.73 30.65 -18.86
CA GLY A 22 -14.66 30.19 -19.79
C GLY A 22 -13.78 29.03 -19.31
N THR A 23 -14.11 28.35 -18.22
CA THR A 23 -13.35 27.22 -17.70
C THR A 23 -14.20 25.97 -17.56
N GLN A 24 -13.58 24.79 -17.72
CA GLN A 24 -14.23 23.55 -17.29
C GLN A 24 -14.38 23.58 -15.77
N ASN A 25 -15.61 23.51 -15.29
CA ASN A 25 -15.94 23.53 -13.88
C ASN A 25 -16.88 22.39 -13.50
N GLY A 26 -16.84 22.02 -12.21
CA GLY A 26 -17.80 21.15 -11.58
C GLY A 26 -18.52 21.87 -10.47
N MET A 27 -19.77 21.50 -10.22
CA MET A 27 -20.56 22.05 -9.11
C MET A 27 -20.79 20.95 -8.07
N GLU A 28 -20.65 21.31 -6.81
CA GLU A 28 -21.03 20.47 -5.68
C GLU A 28 -22.10 21.18 -4.85
N GLN A 29 -23.18 20.46 -4.58
CA GLN A 29 -24.21 20.88 -3.63
C GLN A 29 -24.05 20.09 -2.33
N PHE A 30 -24.05 20.79 -1.22
CA PHE A 30 -23.93 20.18 0.10
C PHE A 30 -24.80 20.94 1.12
N PHE A 31 -25.08 20.29 2.23
CA PHE A 31 -25.87 20.84 3.30
C PHE A 31 -25.02 21.02 4.55
N VAL A 32 -25.08 22.20 5.16
CA VAL A 32 -24.38 22.50 6.41
C VAL A 32 -25.41 22.66 7.53
N GLY A 33 -25.14 22.03 8.66
CA GLY A 33 -26.00 22.01 9.84
C GLY A 33 -26.31 20.58 10.28
N LYS A 34 -26.73 20.40 11.54
CA LYS A 34 -27.15 19.09 12.06
C LYS A 34 -28.39 18.61 11.31
N ARG A 35 -28.28 17.58 10.51
CA ARG A 35 -29.44 16.80 10.05
C ARG A 35 -29.99 16.05 11.26
N ASP A 36 -31.12 16.46 11.76
CA ASP A 36 -31.96 15.57 12.56
C ASP A 36 -32.60 14.58 11.55
N PRO A 37 -32.32 13.28 11.67
CA PRO A 37 -32.88 12.29 10.73
C PRO A 37 -34.41 12.21 10.80
N PHE A 38 -35.06 12.83 11.78
CA PHE A 38 -36.50 12.84 11.98
C PHE A 38 -37.15 14.19 11.72
N GLN A 39 -36.40 15.24 11.43
CA GLN A 39 -36.95 16.59 11.11
C GLN A 39 -36.56 17.01 9.71
N PHE A 40 -37.56 17.33 8.91
CA PHE A 40 -37.42 17.90 7.56
C PHE A 40 -36.83 19.34 7.53
N SER A 41 -36.48 19.91 8.65
CA SER A 41 -35.77 21.19 8.74
C SER A 41 -34.29 20.98 8.42
N GLY A 42 -34.01 20.78 7.14
CA GLY A 42 -32.68 20.51 6.63
C GLY A 42 -31.74 21.66 6.84
N GLY A 43 -30.45 21.36 6.91
CA GLY A 43 -29.37 22.32 6.90
C GLY A 43 -29.45 23.26 5.66
N ILE A 44 -28.70 24.35 5.72
CA ILE A 44 -28.61 25.30 4.60
C ILE A 44 -27.93 24.61 3.42
N GLY A 45 -28.61 24.56 2.26
CA GLY A 45 -28.04 24.06 1.01
C GLY A 45 -27.10 25.11 0.41
N ILE A 46 -25.88 24.73 0.14
CA ILE A 46 -24.84 25.57 -0.45
C ILE A 46 -24.34 24.93 -1.72
N SER A 47 -24.05 25.73 -2.73
CA SER A 47 -23.42 25.30 -3.98
C SER A 47 -22.05 25.94 -4.13
N TRP A 48 -21.04 25.14 -4.36
CA TRP A 48 -19.68 25.57 -4.70
C TRP A 48 -19.29 25.12 -6.08
N TRP A 49 -18.46 25.92 -6.74
CA TRP A 49 -17.96 25.65 -8.06
C TRP A 49 -16.46 25.40 -8.02
N TYR A 50 -16.01 24.33 -8.67
CA TYR A 50 -14.64 23.88 -8.70
C TYR A 50 -14.11 23.93 -10.13
N THR A 51 -12.87 24.36 -10.27
CA THR A 51 -12.11 24.26 -11.52
C THR A 51 -11.12 23.09 -11.46
N GLN A 52 -10.52 22.77 -12.60
CA GLN A 52 -9.43 21.80 -12.62
C GLN A 52 -8.27 22.21 -11.69
N PHE A 53 -8.03 23.52 -11.53
CA PHE A 53 -7.04 24.03 -10.59
C PHE A 53 -7.40 23.69 -9.13
N THR A 54 -8.65 23.78 -8.75
CA THR A 54 -9.14 23.40 -7.42
C THR A 54 -8.84 21.94 -7.12
N TYR A 55 -9.17 21.02 -8.03
CA TYR A 55 -8.89 19.59 -7.87
C TYR A 55 -7.39 19.31 -7.72
N LYS A 56 -6.54 19.91 -8.57
CA LYS A 56 -5.08 19.78 -8.45
C LYS A 56 -4.54 20.31 -7.13
N THR A 57 -5.13 21.37 -6.60
CA THR A 57 -4.72 21.95 -5.32
C THR A 57 -5.07 21.03 -4.15
N VAL A 58 -6.25 20.41 -4.15
CA VAL A 58 -6.64 19.40 -3.16
C VAL A 58 -5.73 18.18 -3.23
N GLU A 59 -5.43 17.72 -4.42
CA GLU A 59 -4.50 16.59 -4.64
C GLU A 59 -3.09 16.91 -4.09
N ASN A 60 -2.52 18.06 -4.48
CA ASN A 60 -1.23 18.51 -3.98
C ASN A 60 -1.21 18.68 -2.46
N LEU A 61 -2.30 19.18 -1.87
CA LEU A 61 -2.44 19.32 -0.43
C LEU A 61 -2.40 17.95 0.27
N SER A 62 -3.09 16.96 -0.29
CA SER A 62 -3.07 15.59 0.26
C SER A 62 -1.67 14.97 0.22
N PHE A 63 -0.91 15.17 -0.86
CA PHE A 63 0.48 14.73 -0.95
C PHE A 63 1.39 15.43 0.06
N LEU A 64 1.22 16.73 0.27
CA LEU A 64 2.03 17.48 1.23
C LEU A 64 1.71 17.07 2.68
N ILE A 65 0.45 16.86 3.01
CA ILE A 65 0.06 16.39 4.36
C ILE A 65 0.63 14.99 4.63
N ASN A 66 0.46 14.07 3.70
CA ASN A 66 0.94 12.70 3.86
C ASN A 66 2.48 12.61 3.87
N GLY A 67 3.16 13.35 2.97
CA GLY A 67 4.62 13.27 2.82
C GLY A 67 5.41 14.08 3.83
N ASP A 68 4.94 15.30 4.18
CA ASP A 68 5.69 16.21 5.05
C ASP A 68 5.38 15.99 6.55
N LEU A 69 4.24 15.34 6.88
CA LEU A 69 3.78 15.13 8.25
C LEU A 69 3.75 13.65 8.58
N LYS A 70 4.80 13.16 9.23
CA LYS A 70 4.98 11.72 9.56
C LYS A 70 3.78 11.08 10.27
N GLU A 71 3.05 11.83 11.10
CA GLU A 71 1.86 11.35 11.80
C GLU A 71 0.72 10.89 10.86
N PHE A 72 0.74 11.33 9.59
CA PHE A 72 -0.28 10.99 8.59
C PHE A 72 0.21 10.03 7.51
N SER A 73 1.39 9.44 7.66
CA SER A 73 1.95 8.50 6.69
C SER A 73 1.09 7.23 6.49
N GLY A 74 0.26 6.87 7.48
CA GLY A 74 -0.72 5.79 7.39
C GLY A 74 -2.06 6.18 6.75
N CYS A 75 -2.20 7.44 6.27
CA CYS A 75 -3.44 7.92 5.66
C CYS A 75 -3.37 7.81 4.13
N ASP A 76 -4.43 7.35 3.51
CA ASP A 76 -4.54 7.38 2.05
C ASP A 76 -4.95 8.77 1.53
N HIS A 77 -4.51 9.09 0.32
CA HIS A 77 -4.77 10.40 -0.29
C HIS A 77 -6.25 10.70 -0.49
N LYS A 78 -7.07 9.71 -0.82
CA LYS A 78 -8.52 9.92 -1.06
C LYS A 78 -9.23 10.31 0.23
N THR A 79 -8.89 9.66 1.34
CA THR A 79 -9.44 10.03 2.65
C THR A 79 -9.00 11.44 3.06
N ILE A 80 -7.72 11.79 2.88
CA ILE A 80 -7.25 13.17 3.15
C ILE A 80 -8.01 14.19 2.29
N GLN A 81 -8.19 13.94 1.00
CA GLN A 81 -8.95 14.81 0.08
C GLN A 81 -10.40 14.97 0.54
N SER A 82 -11.06 13.88 0.94
CA SER A 82 -12.42 13.94 1.49
C SER A 82 -12.47 14.77 2.77
N VAL A 83 -11.55 14.51 3.70
CA VAL A 83 -11.49 15.26 4.97
C VAL A 83 -11.24 16.76 4.73
N VAL A 84 -10.36 17.12 3.79
CA VAL A 84 -10.14 18.52 3.41
C VAL A 84 -11.45 19.18 2.96
N ARG A 85 -12.18 18.52 2.04
CA ARG A 85 -13.46 19.01 1.53
C ARG A 85 -14.50 19.11 2.64
N ASP A 86 -14.67 18.04 3.40
CA ASP A 86 -15.71 17.95 4.43
C ASP A 86 -15.45 18.97 5.55
N THR A 87 -14.19 19.19 5.93
CA THR A 87 -13.80 20.23 6.89
C THR A 87 -14.13 21.64 6.37
N LEU A 88 -13.86 21.92 5.09
CA LEU A 88 -14.25 23.21 4.50
C LEU A 88 -15.77 23.39 4.50
N HIS A 89 -16.55 22.34 4.25
CA HIS A 89 -18.00 22.35 4.35
C HIS A 89 -18.47 22.63 5.79
N GLU A 90 -17.86 21.99 6.79
CA GLU A 90 -18.21 22.18 8.21
C GLU A 90 -18.04 23.64 8.66
N ILE A 91 -16.97 24.30 8.20
CA ILE A 91 -16.65 25.68 8.62
C ILE A 91 -17.18 26.77 7.68
N CYS A 92 -17.82 26.41 6.57
CA CYS A 92 -18.23 27.39 5.54
C CYS A 92 -19.26 28.41 6.02
N VAL A 93 -20.06 28.08 7.01
CA VAL A 93 -21.03 28.97 7.62
C VAL A 93 -20.45 29.87 8.72
N ASP A 94 -19.18 29.67 9.06
CA ASP A 94 -18.51 30.57 10.01
C ASP A 94 -18.16 31.89 9.33
N ARG A 95 -18.97 32.92 9.60
CA ARG A 95 -18.83 34.25 9.03
C ARG A 95 -17.54 34.97 9.41
N ASN A 96 -16.81 34.47 10.41
CA ASN A 96 -15.52 35.02 10.80
C ASN A 96 -14.37 34.50 9.90
N ILE A 97 -14.57 33.40 9.16
CA ILE A 97 -13.56 32.79 8.34
C ILE A 97 -13.77 33.09 6.86
N PHE A 98 -14.90 32.70 6.32
CA PHE A 98 -15.22 32.92 4.92
C PHE A 98 -16.00 34.26 4.70
N ASN A 99 -16.31 34.55 3.48
CA ASN A 99 -17.11 35.68 3.12
C ASN A 99 -18.48 35.61 3.82
N GLY A 100 -18.84 36.68 4.56
CA GLY A 100 -20.09 36.71 5.35
C GLY A 100 -21.38 36.57 4.55
N ASP A 101 -21.34 36.88 3.26
CA ASP A 101 -22.48 36.77 2.34
C ASP A 101 -22.67 35.38 1.74
N LEU A 102 -21.80 34.44 2.11
CA LEU A 102 -21.77 33.08 1.57
C LEU A 102 -23.09 32.33 1.73
N VAL A 103 -23.78 32.58 2.83
CA VAL A 103 -25.06 31.95 3.16
C VAL A 103 -26.23 32.67 2.53
N CYS A 104 -26.09 33.97 2.24
CA CYS A 104 -27.23 34.79 1.93
C CYS A 104 -27.45 35.05 0.44
N PHE A 105 -26.48 35.29 -0.42
CA PHE A 105 -26.76 35.62 -1.83
C PHE A 105 -25.54 35.69 -2.76
N GLY A 106 -24.51 34.89 -2.58
CA GLY A 106 -23.48 34.68 -3.60
C GLY A 106 -22.91 35.92 -4.28
N GLY A 107 -22.72 36.99 -3.54
CA GLY A 107 -22.31 38.26 -4.14
C GLY A 107 -20.82 38.36 -4.45
N LYS A 108 -20.02 37.34 -4.14
CA LYS A 108 -18.58 37.34 -4.33
C LYS A 108 -18.10 36.04 -4.98
N ASP A 109 -17.05 36.19 -5.76
CA ASP A 109 -16.62 35.10 -6.64
C ASP A 109 -15.93 33.95 -5.92
N THR A 110 -15.21 34.19 -4.80
CA THR A 110 -14.47 33.15 -4.05
C THR A 110 -14.66 33.27 -2.53
N LEU A 111 -14.24 32.21 -1.79
CA LEU A 111 -14.38 32.17 -0.33
C LEU A 111 -13.59 33.27 0.41
N PHE A 112 -12.45 33.69 -0.14
CA PHE A 112 -11.56 34.67 0.50
C PHE A 112 -11.46 36.02 -0.21
N GLU A 113 -12.31 36.31 -1.20
CA GLU A 113 -12.15 37.49 -2.03
C GLU A 113 -12.17 38.82 -1.22
N CYS A 114 -12.98 38.92 -0.20
CA CYS A 114 -13.11 40.14 0.60
C CYS A 114 -12.21 40.17 1.84
N ARG A 115 -11.23 39.27 1.97
CA ARG A 115 -10.36 39.20 3.14
C ARG A 115 -9.04 39.93 2.92
N THR A 116 -8.53 40.58 3.98
CA THR A 116 -7.16 41.13 3.96
C THR A 116 -6.12 40.03 3.94
N GLU A 117 -4.89 40.32 3.50
CA GLU A 117 -3.81 39.32 3.51
C GLU A 117 -3.50 38.75 4.91
N THR A 118 -3.65 39.59 5.94
CA THR A 118 -3.43 39.15 7.33
C THR A 118 -4.51 38.19 7.77
N ASP A 119 -5.78 38.46 7.46
CA ASP A 119 -6.90 37.59 7.76
C ASP A 119 -6.77 36.25 7.00
N VAL A 120 -6.44 36.30 5.72
CA VAL A 120 -6.23 35.11 4.88
C VAL A 120 -5.15 34.17 5.47
N LYS A 121 -4.04 34.74 5.95
CA LYS A 121 -2.97 33.93 6.62
C LYS A 121 -3.45 33.32 7.93
N LYS A 122 -4.15 34.10 8.75
CA LYS A 122 -4.73 33.68 10.04
C LYS A 122 -5.75 32.56 9.81
N TYR A 123 -6.68 32.75 8.89
CA TYR A 123 -7.74 31.79 8.59
C TYR A 123 -7.18 30.55 7.88
N GLY A 124 -6.15 30.69 7.02
CA GLY A 124 -5.45 29.55 6.43
C GLY A 124 -4.82 28.65 7.47
N ALA A 125 -4.24 29.19 8.55
CA ALA A 125 -3.71 28.41 9.66
C ALA A 125 -4.83 27.71 10.45
N TYR A 126 -5.91 28.41 10.75
CA TYR A 126 -7.09 27.83 11.43
C TYR A 126 -7.69 26.65 10.63
N ILE A 127 -7.87 26.83 9.32
CA ILE A 127 -8.39 25.79 8.44
C ILE A 127 -7.45 24.57 8.46
N LEU A 128 -6.13 24.81 8.42
CA LEU A 128 -5.16 23.72 8.51
C LEU A 128 -5.32 22.95 9.81
N ASP A 129 -5.39 23.64 10.96
CA ASP A 129 -5.53 22.99 12.25
C ASP A 129 -6.82 22.13 12.31
N ALA A 130 -7.93 22.65 11.78
CA ALA A 130 -9.18 21.90 11.70
C ALA A 130 -9.07 20.66 10.78
N ILE A 131 -8.42 20.79 9.63
CA ILE A 131 -8.17 19.67 8.72
C ILE A 131 -7.34 18.60 9.42
N LEU A 132 -6.22 18.97 10.06
CA LEU A 132 -5.35 18.03 10.74
C LEU A 132 -6.07 17.32 11.89
N GLU A 133 -6.89 18.03 12.65
CA GLU A 133 -7.72 17.45 13.71
C GLU A 133 -8.72 16.43 13.14
N ASN A 134 -9.39 16.75 12.04
CA ASN A 134 -10.35 15.84 11.42
C ASN A 134 -9.66 14.63 10.75
N ILE A 135 -8.45 14.78 10.21
CA ILE A 135 -7.64 13.64 9.76
C ILE A 135 -7.29 12.74 10.95
N ARG A 136 -6.87 13.28 12.10
CA ARG A 136 -6.59 12.49 13.32
C ARG A 136 -7.81 11.69 13.77
N LYS A 137 -9.02 12.25 13.67
CA LYS A 137 -10.27 11.53 13.98
C LYS A 137 -10.57 10.39 13.01
N SER A 138 -10.05 10.44 11.78
CA SER A 138 -10.20 9.38 10.78
C SER A 138 -9.16 8.26 10.91
N ILE A 139 -8.12 8.46 11.72
CA ILE A 139 -7.11 7.43 12.00
C ILE A 139 -7.67 6.44 13.01
N SER A 140 -7.55 5.16 12.67
CA SER A 140 -7.95 4.07 13.53
C SER A 140 -6.86 3.01 13.67
N LEU A 141 -6.78 2.42 14.85
CA LEU A 141 -6.03 1.19 15.05
C LEU A 141 -6.87 0.02 14.50
N GLY A 142 -6.24 -0.86 13.77
CA GLY A 142 -6.90 -2.03 13.21
C GLY A 142 -5.93 -3.19 13.03
N CYS A 143 -6.49 -4.37 12.78
CA CYS A 143 -5.75 -5.54 12.36
C CYS A 143 -6.28 -5.98 10.99
N VAL A 144 -5.40 -6.07 10.02
CA VAL A 144 -5.75 -6.58 8.69
C VAL A 144 -5.35 -8.03 8.61
N ILE A 145 -6.30 -8.88 8.25
CA ILE A 145 -6.13 -10.33 8.15
C ILE A 145 -6.23 -10.75 6.70
N TYR A 146 -5.35 -11.65 6.31
CA TYR A 146 -5.29 -12.26 4.99
C TYR A 146 -5.19 -13.78 5.10
N SER A 147 -6.09 -14.51 4.45
CA SER A 147 -6.03 -15.97 4.39
C SER A 147 -5.05 -16.44 3.33
N ALA A 148 -4.16 -17.36 3.68
CA ALA A 148 -3.19 -17.93 2.74
C ALA A 148 -3.44 -19.45 2.61
N PRO A 149 -4.01 -19.89 1.50
CA PRO A 149 -4.18 -21.31 1.23
C PRO A 149 -2.83 -21.98 0.96
N ARG A 150 -2.76 -23.30 1.21
CA ARG A 150 -1.59 -24.15 0.92
C ARG A 150 -0.27 -23.74 1.59
N ILE A 151 -0.33 -23.04 2.71
CA ILE A 151 0.80 -22.89 3.62
C ILE A 151 0.46 -23.66 4.90
N THR A 152 1.40 -24.46 5.38
CA THR A 152 1.29 -25.27 6.60
C THR A 152 2.49 -25.06 7.51
N GLY A 153 2.44 -25.50 8.77
CA GLY A 153 3.55 -25.44 9.71
C GLY A 153 3.15 -24.89 11.08
N GLN A 154 3.99 -24.10 11.72
CA GLN A 154 3.76 -23.54 13.05
C GLN A 154 3.50 -22.04 13.00
N SER A 155 2.73 -21.54 13.93
CA SER A 155 2.52 -20.10 14.11
C SER A 155 3.80 -19.39 14.54
N PHE A 156 3.97 -18.14 14.07
CA PHE A 156 5.08 -17.29 14.48
C PHE A 156 4.73 -15.81 14.33
N THR A 157 5.50 -14.95 14.99
CA THR A 157 5.34 -13.49 14.91
C THR A 157 6.63 -12.85 14.42
N ILE A 158 6.51 -11.81 13.61
CA ILE A 158 7.57 -10.89 13.20
C ILE A 158 7.31 -9.58 13.93
N ASP A 159 7.96 -9.42 15.08
CA ASP A 159 7.68 -8.33 16.02
C ASP A 159 7.97 -6.95 15.42
N SER A 160 9.04 -6.81 14.64
CA SER A 160 9.44 -5.56 14.00
C SER A 160 8.40 -4.99 13.05
N GLU A 161 7.62 -5.86 12.40
CA GLU A 161 6.57 -5.49 11.45
C GLU A 161 5.16 -5.63 12.04
N LYS A 162 5.05 -6.17 13.26
CA LYS A 162 3.77 -6.53 13.89
C LYS A 162 2.95 -7.46 12.98
N ILE A 163 3.60 -8.48 12.41
CA ILE A 163 2.97 -9.49 11.58
C ILE A 163 2.85 -10.77 12.39
N HIS A 164 1.63 -11.30 12.46
CA HIS A 164 1.30 -12.57 13.11
C HIS A 164 0.93 -13.59 12.03
N VAL A 165 1.70 -14.66 11.93
CA VAL A 165 1.40 -15.79 11.04
C VAL A 165 0.81 -16.88 11.89
N ILE A 166 -0.48 -17.13 11.73
CA ILE A 166 -1.25 -17.93 12.65
C ILE A 166 -1.79 -19.18 11.96
N TYR A 167 -1.46 -20.36 12.48
CA TYR A 167 -2.12 -21.58 12.07
C TYR A 167 -3.58 -21.56 12.55
N LYS A 168 -4.51 -21.93 11.69
CA LYS A 168 -5.96 -21.74 11.94
C LYS A 168 -6.47 -22.35 13.26
N ASN A 169 -5.85 -23.41 13.74
CA ASN A 169 -6.24 -24.11 14.96
C ASN A 169 -5.38 -23.72 16.18
N ASP A 170 -4.52 -22.72 16.06
CA ASP A 170 -3.68 -22.23 17.16
C ASP A 170 -4.45 -21.19 17.99
N SER A 171 -5.24 -21.69 18.97
CA SER A 171 -6.07 -20.85 19.83
C SER A 171 -5.25 -19.86 20.67
N ASP A 172 -4.04 -20.23 21.06
CA ASP A 172 -3.19 -19.38 21.90
C ASP A 172 -2.76 -18.13 21.13
N LYS A 173 -2.39 -18.29 19.88
CA LYS A 173 -2.04 -17.16 19.01
C LYS A 173 -3.23 -16.25 18.68
N TRP A 174 -4.41 -16.81 18.56
CA TRP A 174 -5.63 -16.00 18.42
C TRP A 174 -5.94 -15.21 19.69
N ASN A 175 -5.78 -15.84 20.86
CA ASN A 175 -5.97 -15.19 22.14
C ASN A 175 -4.99 -14.03 22.35
N GLU A 176 -3.72 -14.15 21.92
CA GLU A 176 -2.77 -13.04 21.95
C GLU A 176 -3.31 -11.79 21.22
N LEU A 177 -3.91 -11.94 20.03
CA LEU A 177 -4.50 -10.80 19.32
C LEU A 177 -5.73 -10.22 20.03
N ILE A 178 -6.54 -11.07 20.67
CA ILE A 178 -7.69 -10.63 21.45
C ILE A 178 -7.21 -9.83 22.69
N GLU A 179 -6.17 -10.29 23.36
CA GLU A 179 -5.56 -9.61 24.52
C GLU A 179 -4.93 -8.26 24.13
N LEU A 180 -4.40 -8.16 22.93
CA LEU A 180 -3.95 -6.89 22.35
C LEU A 180 -5.10 -5.90 22.10
N GLY A 181 -6.36 -6.33 22.22
CA GLY A 181 -7.55 -5.49 22.13
C GLY A 181 -8.20 -5.46 20.76
N TYR A 182 -7.86 -6.37 19.86
CA TYR A 182 -8.56 -6.49 18.58
C TYR A 182 -9.90 -7.18 18.75
N TYR A 183 -10.93 -6.61 18.14
CA TYR A 183 -12.31 -7.00 18.40
C TYR A 183 -12.79 -8.08 17.43
N PHE A 184 -12.48 -9.34 17.78
CA PHE A 184 -12.96 -10.52 17.06
C PHE A 184 -14.33 -11.00 17.58
N ARG A 185 -15.30 -10.13 17.68
CA ARG A 185 -16.61 -10.41 18.32
C ARG A 185 -17.25 -11.70 17.84
N GLU A 186 -16.82 -12.18 16.76
CA GLU A 186 -17.52 -13.20 16.00
C GLU A 186 -16.55 -14.19 15.36
N TRP A 187 -15.34 -14.23 15.82
CA TRP A 187 -14.33 -15.18 15.43
C TRP A 187 -14.36 -16.41 16.33
N GLU A 188 -14.57 -17.60 15.76
CA GLU A 188 -14.32 -18.86 16.45
C GLU A 188 -12.93 -19.38 16.04
N PRO A 189 -11.89 -19.17 16.87
CA PRO A 189 -10.51 -19.52 16.51
C PRO A 189 -10.35 -21.01 16.19
N VAL A 190 -11.07 -21.87 16.93
CA VAL A 190 -10.97 -23.32 16.82
C VAL A 190 -11.53 -23.85 15.50
N THR A 191 -12.53 -23.20 14.95
CA THR A 191 -13.18 -23.65 13.71
C THR A 191 -12.72 -22.86 12.50
N GLY A 192 -12.02 -21.75 12.71
CA GLY A 192 -11.65 -20.81 11.64
C GLY A 192 -12.85 -20.13 10.98
N ASN A 193 -14.00 -20.16 11.65
CA ASN A 193 -15.24 -19.60 11.13
C ASN A 193 -15.43 -18.19 11.68
N PHE A 194 -15.56 -17.23 10.81
CA PHE A 194 -16.20 -15.96 11.11
C PHE A 194 -17.71 -16.17 11.06
N ILE A 195 -18.44 -15.44 11.88
CA ILE A 195 -19.85 -15.59 12.14
C ILE A 195 -20.73 -15.60 10.90
N ASP A 196 -21.83 -16.13 11.14
CA ASP A 196 -23.01 -16.46 10.34
C ASP A 196 -23.18 -15.87 8.93
N GLY A 197 -22.77 -14.67 8.64
CA GLY A 197 -22.74 -14.09 7.30
C GLY A 197 -21.41 -14.28 6.55
N HIS A 198 -20.33 -14.61 7.26
CA HIS A 198 -18.97 -14.68 6.72
C HIS A 198 -18.36 -16.09 6.77
N LYS A 199 -19.11 -17.08 7.22
CA LYS A 199 -18.70 -18.50 7.27
C LYS A 199 -18.12 -19.00 5.94
N SER A 200 -18.63 -18.51 4.82
CA SER A 200 -18.15 -18.93 3.49
C SER A 200 -16.78 -18.40 3.14
N ALA A 201 -16.38 -17.27 3.67
CA ALA A 201 -15.17 -16.57 3.26
C ALA A 201 -13.88 -17.20 3.79
N PHE A 202 -13.90 -17.66 5.04
CA PHE A 202 -12.77 -18.33 5.70
C PHE A 202 -13.08 -19.77 6.10
N SER A 203 -14.27 -20.24 5.84
CA SER A 203 -14.69 -21.64 6.10
C SER A 203 -14.21 -22.61 5.02
N GLY A 204 -13.56 -22.12 3.98
CA GLY A 204 -12.97 -22.98 2.95
C GLY A 204 -11.97 -23.94 3.55
N LYS A 205 -12.06 -25.20 3.15
CA LYS A 205 -11.12 -26.26 3.57
C LYS A 205 -9.68 -25.99 3.12
N ASP A 206 -9.47 -24.95 2.30
CA ASP A 206 -8.28 -24.75 1.48
C ASP A 206 -7.22 -23.84 2.11
N TYR A 207 -7.51 -23.15 3.23
CA TYR A 207 -6.49 -22.39 3.94
C TYR A 207 -6.12 -23.02 5.27
N HIS A 208 -4.82 -22.99 5.58
CA HIS A 208 -4.29 -23.48 6.85
C HIS A 208 -3.72 -22.36 7.71
N TYR A 209 -3.36 -21.25 7.08
CA TYR A 209 -2.76 -20.09 7.72
C TYR A 209 -3.54 -18.82 7.48
N VAL A 210 -3.46 -17.98 8.48
CA VAL A 210 -3.91 -16.61 8.44
C VAL A 210 -2.72 -15.69 8.74
N PHE A 211 -2.54 -14.68 7.92
CA PHE A 211 -1.57 -13.62 8.12
C PHE A 211 -2.31 -12.41 8.65
N ALA A 212 -1.94 -11.96 9.83
CA ALA A 212 -2.53 -10.79 10.45
C ALA A 212 -1.46 -9.72 10.65
N THR A 213 -1.77 -8.46 10.46
CA THR A 213 -0.87 -7.35 10.77
C THR A 213 -1.60 -6.21 11.45
N GLU A 214 -0.98 -5.68 12.49
CA GLU A 214 -1.45 -4.47 13.15
C GLU A 214 -1.15 -3.26 12.26
N THR A 215 -2.11 -2.36 12.16
CA THR A 215 -2.03 -1.14 11.35
C THR A 215 -2.61 0.05 12.09
N GLU A 216 -2.10 1.24 11.77
CA GLU A 216 -2.59 2.51 12.28
C GLU A 216 -2.69 3.51 11.12
N GLY A 217 -3.89 3.95 10.81
CA GLY A 217 -4.15 4.84 9.67
C GLY A 217 -5.63 4.94 9.35
N THR A 218 -5.92 5.47 8.17
CA THR A 218 -7.26 5.44 7.60
C THR A 218 -7.62 4.04 7.10
N ASP A 219 -8.88 3.73 6.89
CA ASP A 219 -9.34 2.40 6.46
C ASP A 219 -8.62 1.90 5.20
N GLN A 220 -8.49 2.74 4.18
CA GLN A 220 -7.78 2.38 2.95
C GLN A 220 -6.26 2.39 3.15
N GLY A 221 -5.74 3.31 3.95
CA GLY A 221 -4.33 3.37 4.33
C GLY A 221 -3.90 2.10 5.08
N ASN A 222 -4.72 1.62 6.01
CA ASN A 222 -4.50 0.37 6.74
C ASN A 222 -4.41 -0.84 5.80
N LYS A 223 -5.33 -0.97 4.85
CA LYS A 223 -5.31 -2.04 3.85
C LYS A 223 -4.09 -1.95 2.94
N PHE A 224 -3.74 -0.75 2.51
CA PHE A 224 -2.56 -0.53 1.67
C PHE A 224 -1.27 -0.90 2.42
N SER A 225 -1.11 -0.40 3.65
CA SER A 225 0.04 -0.73 4.51
C SER A 225 0.15 -2.25 4.75
N ALA A 226 -0.96 -2.90 5.10
CA ALA A 226 -0.99 -4.34 5.27
C ALA A 226 -0.60 -5.09 4.00
N SER A 227 -1.09 -4.65 2.84
CA SER A 227 -0.76 -5.28 1.57
C SER A 227 0.72 -5.20 1.24
N LEU A 228 1.40 -4.09 1.56
CA LEU A 228 2.85 -3.97 1.37
C LEU A 228 3.62 -4.92 2.30
N LYS A 229 3.23 -5.00 3.57
CA LYS A 229 3.82 -5.92 4.54
C LYS A 229 3.66 -7.39 4.12
N PHE A 230 2.46 -7.78 3.67
CA PHE A 230 2.22 -9.14 3.20
C PHE A 230 2.96 -9.46 1.91
N ARG A 231 3.06 -8.52 0.96
CA ARG A 231 3.89 -8.69 -0.25
C ARG A 231 5.35 -8.92 0.11
N LYS A 232 5.89 -8.13 1.04
CA LYS A 232 7.26 -8.30 1.56
C LYS A 232 7.41 -9.69 2.18
N LEU A 233 6.50 -10.09 3.06
CA LEU A 233 6.56 -11.40 3.72
C LEU A 233 6.50 -12.56 2.73
N PHE A 234 5.57 -12.56 1.77
CA PHE A 234 5.50 -13.63 0.76
C PHE A 234 6.75 -13.68 -0.13
N SER A 235 7.32 -12.53 -0.47
CA SER A 235 8.57 -12.48 -1.22
C SER A 235 9.74 -13.04 -0.42
N VAL A 236 9.85 -12.71 0.87
CA VAL A 236 10.88 -13.22 1.78
C VAL A 236 10.72 -14.74 1.99
N ILE A 237 9.49 -15.21 2.24
CA ILE A 237 9.20 -16.66 2.32
C ILE A 237 9.67 -17.36 1.04
N SER A 238 9.31 -16.81 -0.12
CA SER A 238 9.68 -17.41 -1.42
C SER A 238 11.18 -17.35 -1.70
N ALA A 239 11.89 -16.37 -1.14
CA ALA A 239 13.33 -16.22 -1.28
C ALA A 239 14.14 -17.14 -0.35
N LEU A 240 13.63 -17.39 0.86
CA LEU A 240 14.35 -18.16 1.89
C LEU A 240 13.96 -19.65 1.93
N ILE A 241 12.80 -19.99 1.40
CA ILE A 241 12.32 -21.37 1.33
C ILE A 241 12.43 -21.83 -0.10
N GLU A 242 13.33 -22.77 -0.35
CA GLU A 242 13.51 -23.37 -1.65
C GLU A 242 12.25 -24.16 -2.05
N TYR A 243 11.50 -23.61 -3.00
CA TYR A 243 10.29 -24.24 -3.51
C TYR A 243 10.39 -24.49 -5.02
N LYS A 244 10.37 -25.77 -5.40
CA LYS A 244 10.74 -26.20 -6.77
C LYS A 244 9.66 -25.97 -7.83
N TYR A 245 8.36 -25.84 -7.45
CA TYR A 245 7.27 -25.81 -8.42
C TYR A 245 6.22 -24.77 -8.05
N ARG A 246 6.22 -23.66 -8.77
CA ARG A 246 5.11 -22.73 -8.81
C ARG A 246 4.37 -22.91 -10.13
N PHE A 247 3.13 -23.39 -10.06
CA PHE A 247 2.28 -23.40 -11.25
C PHE A 247 1.55 -22.05 -11.34
N LYS A 248 1.68 -21.39 -12.47
CA LYS A 248 0.80 -20.28 -12.82
C LYS A 248 -0.53 -20.86 -13.26
N VAL A 249 -1.47 -21.01 -12.35
CA VAL A 249 -2.79 -21.58 -12.63
C VAL A 249 -3.79 -20.48 -12.89
N MET A 250 -4.66 -20.69 -13.88
CA MET A 250 -5.71 -19.74 -14.25
C MET A 250 -6.79 -19.57 -13.16
N ALA A 251 -6.99 -20.55 -12.30
CA ALA A 251 -7.91 -20.47 -11.17
C ALA A 251 -7.12 -20.44 -9.86
N ARG A 252 -7.08 -19.28 -9.21
CA ARG A 252 -6.48 -19.11 -7.88
C ARG A 252 -7.48 -19.45 -6.79
N PRO A 253 -7.05 -20.03 -5.66
CA PRO A 253 -7.89 -20.15 -4.49
C PRO A 253 -8.39 -18.78 -4.06
N TYR A 254 -9.63 -18.73 -3.61
CA TYR A 254 -10.21 -17.51 -3.07
C TYR A 254 -9.45 -17.06 -1.83
N SER A 255 -8.98 -15.82 -1.84
CA SER A 255 -8.29 -15.20 -0.72
C SER A 255 -9.06 -13.97 -0.27
N MET A 256 -9.26 -13.86 1.04
CA MET A 256 -9.95 -12.71 1.62
C MET A 256 -9.01 -11.87 2.45
N CYS A 257 -9.25 -10.58 2.40
CA CYS A 257 -8.71 -9.61 3.34
C CYS A 257 -9.85 -9.07 4.20
N MET A 258 -9.63 -9.04 5.49
CA MET A 258 -10.57 -8.50 6.44
C MET A 258 -9.86 -7.52 7.36
N GLN A 259 -10.48 -6.37 7.60
CA GLN A 259 -10.01 -5.40 8.58
C GLN A 259 -10.84 -5.50 9.86
N ILE A 260 -10.17 -5.69 10.98
CA ILE A 260 -10.76 -5.84 12.30
C ILE A 260 -10.39 -4.61 13.13
N PRO A 261 -11.38 -3.89 13.69
CA PRO A 261 -11.11 -2.71 14.49
C PRO A 261 -10.52 -3.08 15.86
N HIS A 262 -9.68 -2.20 16.37
CA HIS A 262 -9.26 -2.26 17.76
C HIS A 262 -10.37 -1.73 18.69
N ALA A 263 -10.46 -2.26 19.92
CA ALA A 263 -11.47 -1.86 20.91
C ALA A 263 -11.44 -0.36 21.25
N LYS A 264 -10.27 0.29 21.13
CA LYS A 264 -10.09 1.73 21.34
C LYS A 264 -10.53 2.58 20.15
N SER A 265 -10.75 1.99 18.98
CA SER A 265 -11.15 2.74 17.78
C SER A 265 -12.61 3.19 17.90
N GLN A 266 -12.85 4.47 17.64
CA GLN A 266 -14.20 5.00 17.47
C GLN A 266 -14.70 4.58 16.07
N GLY A 267 -15.93 4.07 16.00
CA GLY A 267 -16.49 3.61 14.73
C GLY A 267 -16.02 2.20 14.37
N LYS A 268 -16.65 1.20 14.99
CA LYS A 268 -16.38 -0.20 14.74
C LYS A 268 -16.91 -0.59 13.36
N SER A 269 -16.08 -0.61 12.35
CA SER A 269 -16.46 -1.11 11.04
C SER A 269 -15.66 -2.36 10.69
N PHE A 270 -16.37 -3.40 10.31
CA PHE A 270 -15.82 -4.55 9.60
C PHE A 270 -15.78 -4.21 8.12
N THR A 271 -14.63 -4.34 7.50
CA THR A 271 -14.57 -4.30 6.04
C THR A 271 -13.98 -5.60 5.53
N GLN A 272 -14.73 -6.25 4.63
CA GLN A 272 -14.31 -7.43 3.93
C GLN A 272 -14.08 -7.08 2.47
N ASN A 273 -12.91 -7.42 1.94
CA ASN A 273 -12.61 -7.24 0.53
C ASN A 273 -11.97 -8.50 -0.02
N GLU A 274 -12.27 -8.79 -1.26
CA GLU A 274 -11.49 -9.70 -2.05
C GLU A 274 -10.17 -9.01 -2.43
N ILE A 275 -9.04 -9.60 -2.05
CA ILE A 275 -7.73 -9.16 -2.52
C ILE A 275 -7.22 -10.22 -3.47
N GLY A 276 -7.26 -9.90 -4.77
CA GLY A 276 -6.49 -10.63 -5.76
C GLY A 276 -4.99 -10.38 -5.60
N GLU A 277 -4.16 -11.35 -5.94
CA GLU A 277 -2.74 -11.14 -6.27
C GLU A 277 -1.76 -10.75 -5.14
N LEU A 278 -2.01 -11.09 -3.88
CA LEU A 278 -0.97 -11.02 -2.85
C LEU A 278 -0.21 -12.33 -2.71
N TYR A 279 -0.94 -13.43 -2.83
CA TYR A 279 -0.45 -14.76 -2.55
C TYR A 279 0.01 -15.45 -3.84
N PRO A 280 1.30 -15.85 -3.95
CA PRO A 280 1.74 -16.66 -5.06
C PRO A 280 1.11 -18.06 -4.97
N TYR A 281 0.63 -18.58 -6.09
CA TYR A 281 0.04 -19.92 -6.12
C TYR A 281 1.15 -20.97 -6.03
N TYR A 282 1.06 -21.81 -5.01
CA TYR A 282 1.90 -22.99 -4.87
C TYR A 282 1.15 -24.24 -5.34
N GLY A 283 1.78 -25.06 -6.15
CA GLY A 283 1.17 -26.30 -6.69
C GLY A 283 0.93 -27.38 -5.64
N SER A 284 1.64 -27.31 -4.50
CA SER A 284 1.48 -28.18 -3.32
C SER A 284 1.56 -27.33 -2.06
N ASP A 285 1.27 -27.93 -0.92
CA ASP A 285 1.39 -27.25 0.37
C ASP A 285 2.85 -26.89 0.66
N LEU A 286 3.07 -25.62 1.03
CA LEU A 286 4.35 -25.12 1.48
C LEU A 286 4.43 -25.25 3.00
N GLU A 287 5.27 -26.16 3.49
CA GLU A 287 5.48 -26.33 4.92
C GLU A 287 6.55 -25.35 5.44
N ILE A 288 6.15 -24.47 6.34
CA ILE A 288 7.07 -23.55 7.05
C ILE A 288 7.56 -24.27 8.32
N LYS A 289 8.79 -24.78 8.27
CA LYS A 289 9.44 -25.46 9.38
C LYS A 289 10.12 -24.47 10.34
N ASN A 290 10.50 -24.94 11.53
CA ASN A 290 11.21 -24.10 12.53
C ASN A 290 12.51 -23.47 11.99
N GLU A 291 13.25 -24.18 11.17
CA GLU A 291 14.45 -23.63 10.51
C GLU A 291 14.12 -22.48 9.57
N HIS A 292 13.00 -22.58 8.83
CA HIS A 292 12.52 -21.50 7.96
C HIS A 292 12.08 -20.29 8.78
N ILE A 293 11.34 -20.51 9.87
CA ILE A 293 10.92 -19.45 10.79
C ILE A 293 12.14 -18.69 11.34
N SER A 294 13.16 -19.43 11.75
CA SER A 294 14.41 -18.86 12.26
C SER A 294 15.12 -17.98 11.22
N LYS A 295 15.23 -18.46 9.97
CA LYS A 295 15.80 -17.69 8.85
C LYS A 295 14.99 -16.44 8.53
N ILE A 296 13.65 -16.55 8.47
CA ILE A 296 12.75 -15.41 8.24
C ILE A 296 12.93 -14.36 9.33
N LYS A 297 12.87 -14.75 10.60
CA LYS A 297 13.05 -13.84 11.73
C LYS A 297 14.44 -13.18 11.76
N GLN A 298 15.48 -13.93 11.39
CA GLN A 298 16.84 -13.40 11.26
C GLN A 298 16.91 -12.36 10.15
N TRP A 299 16.37 -12.66 8.96
CA TRP A 299 16.34 -11.75 7.82
C TRP A 299 15.67 -10.40 8.19
N TYR A 300 14.52 -10.45 8.88
CA TYR A 300 13.83 -9.23 9.33
C TYR A 300 14.62 -8.47 10.40
N ARG A 301 15.34 -9.14 11.30
CA ARG A 301 16.21 -8.47 12.28
C ARG A 301 17.35 -7.72 11.58
N GLU A 302 18.05 -8.39 10.68
CA GLU A 302 19.13 -7.78 9.90
C GLU A 302 18.62 -6.59 9.07
N GLU A 303 17.45 -6.71 8.46
CA GLU A 303 16.85 -5.62 7.70
C GLU A 303 16.52 -4.40 8.58
N GLN A 304 16.06 -4.58 9.81
CA GLN A 304 15.77 -3.49 10.74
C GLN A 304 17.02 -2.69 11.17
N GLU A 305 18.18 -3.29 11.11
CA GLU A 305 19.46 -2.61 11.44
C GLU A 305 19.96 -1.72 10.30
N LEU A 306 19.35 -1.76 9.13
CA LEU A 306 19.72 -0.97 7.96
C LEU A 306 19.19 0.47 8.04
N ALA A 307 19.83 1.37 7.29
CA ALA A 307 19.33 2.73 7.10
C ALA A 307 17.97 2.74 6.35
N ASP A 308 17.16 3.76 6.60
CA ASP A 308 15.83 3.91 5.99
C ASP A 308 15.84 3.81 4.46
N GLU A 309 16.87 4.37 3.81
CA GLU A 309 17.01 4.30 2.35
C GLU A 309 17.18 2.85 1.87
N GLN A 310 18.01 2.06 2.56
CA GLN A 310 18.25 0.65 2.22
C GLN A 310 17.00 -0.19 2.48
N ARG A 311 16.32 0.02 3.60
CA ARG A 311 15.02 -0.64 3.89
C ARG A 311 13.98 -0.34 2.83
N ASN A 312 13.86 0.92 2.39
CA ASN A 312 12.96 1.32 1.31
C ASN A 312 13.30 0.64 -0.03
N ARG A 313 14.58 0.42 -0.33
CA ARG A 313 15.02 -0.33 -1.52
C ARG A 313 14.60 -1.79 -1.43
N ILE A 314 14.79 -2.42 -0.28
CA ILE A 314 14.37 -3.81 -0.01
C ILE A 314 12.85 -3.95 -0.13
N GLU A 315 12.08 -3.03 0.46
CA GLU A 315 10.62 -3.05 0.39
C GLU A 315 10.11 -2.96 -1.05
N LYS A 316 10.66 -2.03 -1.86
CA LYS A 316 10.34 -1.92 -3.27
C LYS A 316 10.72 -3.17 -4.06
N CYS A 317 11.90 -3.72 -3.81
CA CYS A 317 12.33 -4.98 -4.41
C CYS A 317 11.35 -6.11 -4.09
N ALA A 318 11.02 -6.32 -2.83
CA ALA A 318 10.05 -7.34 -2.40
C ALA A 318 8.66 -7.14 -3.01
N HIS A 319 8.19 -5.88 -3.12
CA HIS A 319 6.94 -5.56 -3.79
C HIS A 319 6.93 -6.01 -5.24
N PHE A 320 7.98 -5.70 -6.00
CA PHE A 320 8.05 -6.08 -7.42
C PHE A 320 8.30 -7.58 -7.61
N ILE A 321 9.04 -8.23 -6.72
CA ILE A 321 9.13 -9.71 -6.71
C ILE A 321 7.74 -10.32 -6.54
N ASN A 322 6.96 -9.84 -5.56
CA ASN A 322 5.59 -10.33 -5.37
C ASN A 322 4.73 -10.10 -6.62
N LYS A 323 4.84 -8.93 -7.26
CA LYS A 323 4.18 -8.67 -8.55
C LYS A 323 4.62 -9.67 -9.63
N GLY A 324 5.91 -9.93 -9.77
CA GLY A 324 6.45 -10.91 -10.72
C GLY A 324 5.94 -12.33 -10.48
N MET A 325 5.86 -12.75 -9.21
CA MET A 325 5.32 -14.05 -8.83
C MET A 325 3.82 -14.20 -9.18
N ASN A 326 3.10 -13.09 -9.22
CA ASN A 326 1.67 -13.05 -9.47
C ASN A 326 1.29 -12.68 -10.91
N SER A 327 2.25 -12.30 -11.73
CA SER A 327 2.10 -12.00 -13.15
C SER A 327 2.52 -13.18 -14.02
N SER A 328 2.29 -13.08 -15.31
CA SER A 328 2.68 -14.09 -16.29
C SER A 328 3.51 -13.50 -17.41
N ASP A 329 4.29 -14.34 -18.08
CA ASP A 329 5.02 -14.01 -19.28
C ASP A 329 5.89 -12.74 -19.16
N ILE A 330 5.76 -11.82 -20.10
CA ILE A 330 6.51 -10.55 -20.20
C ILE A 330 6.40 -9.72 -18.93
N GLU A 331 5.19 -9.60 -18.37
CA GLU A 331 4.96 -8.81 -17.16
C GLU A 331 5.76 -9.36 -15.98
N SER A 332 5.77 -10.67 -15.80
CA SER A 332 6.55 -11.34 -14.76
C SER A 332 8.04 -11.03 -14.91
N TYR A 333 8.55 -11.17 -16.12
CA TYR A 333 9.95 -10.90 -16.45
C TYR A 333 10.35 -9.46 -16.14
N ILE A 334 9.54 -8.49 -16.57
CA ILE A 334 9.77 -7.06 -16.33
C ILE A 334 9.74 -6.75 -14.81
N HIS A 335 8.79 -7.33 -14.07
CA HIS A 335 8.69 -7.08 -12.64
C HIS A 335 9.94 -7.53 -11.88
N TYR A 336 10.54 -8.66 -12.23
CA TYR A 336 11.79 -9.10 -11.61
C TYR A 336 12.97 -8.18 -11.93
N PHE A 337 13.03 -7.63 -13.16
CA PHE A 337 14.01 -6.59 -13.47
C PHE A 337 13.80 -5.30 -12.69
N VAL A 338 12.56 -4.86 -12.54
CA VAL A 338 12.23 -3.68 -11.72
C VAL A 338 12.58 -3.94 -10.26
N ALA A 339 12.46 -5.18 -9.78
CA ALA A 339 12.90 -5.55 -8.42
C ALA A 339 14.42 -5.38 -8.26
N LEU A 340 15.22 -5.86 -9.21
CA LEU A 340 16.68 -5.67 -9.19
C LEU A 340 17.07 -4.19 -9.32
N ASP A 341 16.36 -3.43 -10.16
CA ASP A 341 16.57 -1.98 -10.29
C ASP A 341 16.24 -1.24 -8.99
N ALA A 342 15.14 -1.60 -8.34
CA ALA A 342 14.77 -1.03 -7.04
C ALA A 342 15.84 -1.28 -5.96
N LEU A 343 16.46 -2.47 -5.99
CA LEU A 343 17.48 -2.86 -5.00
C LEU A 343 18.84 -2.22 -5.27
N TYR A 344 19.33 -2.30 -6.50
CA TYR A 344 20.69 -1.95 -6.87
C TYR A 344 20.80 -0.73 -7.80
N GLY A 345 19.70 -0.35 -8.47
CA GLY A 345 19.73 0.68 -9.53
C GLY A 345 20.22 2.03 -9.06
N LYS A 346 21.02 2.67 -9.93
CA LYS A 346 21.46 4.07 -9.77
C LYS A 346 21.09 4.85 -11.03
N VAL A 347 20.50 6.02 -10.84
CA VAL A 347 20.09 6.90 -11.93
C VAL A 347 21.27 7.17 -12.88
N GLY A 348 21.06 6.97 -14.18
CA GLY A 348 22.09 7.17 -15.22
C GLY A 348 23.06 6.00 -15.42
N SER A 349 23.01 4.94 -14.59
CA SER A 349 23.91 3.79 -14.72
C SER A 349 23.26 2.47 -14.26
N VAL A 350 21.98 2.28 -14.57
CA VAL A 350 21.16 1.16 -14.06
C VAL A 350 21.80 -0.21 -14.34
N SER A 351 22.16 -0.51 -15.58
CA SER A 351 22.74 -1.83 -15.92
C SER A 351 24.01 -2.12 -15.13
N LYS A 352 24.97 -1.17 -15.12
CA LYS A 352 26.23 -1.33 -14.42
C LYS A 352 26.04 -1.50 -12.91
N SER A 353 25.09 -0.76 -12.33
CA SER A 353 24.82 -0.85 -10.89
C SER A 353 24.16 -2.16 -10.49
N ILE A 354 23.30 -2.71 -11.34
CA ILE A 354 22.72 -4.05 -11.12
C ILE A 354 23.79 -5.13 -11.29
N GLU A 355 24.61 -5.07 -12.34
CA GLU A 355 25.74 -5.99 -12.54
C GLU A 355 26.69 -5.98 -11.32
N GLN A 356 27.01 -4.78 -10.82
CA GLN A 356 27.80 -4.65 -9.59
C GLN A 356 27.09 -5.23 -8.37
N GLY A 357 25.79 -4.98 -8.20
CA GLY A 357 24.99 -5.55 -7.11
C GLY A 357 24.97 -7.10 -7.16
N VAL A 358 24.81 -7.64 -8.35
CA VAL A 358 24.81 -9.09 -8.59
C VAL A 358 26.19 -9.71 -8.30
N SER A 359 27.29 -8.99 -8.53
CA SER A 359 28.64 -9.47 -8.22
C SER A 359 28.93 -9.67 -6.74
N TYR A 360 28.13 -9.08 -5.84
CA TYR A 360 28.20 -9.29 -4.39
C TYR A 360 27.38 -10.50 -3.90
N LEU A 361 26.57 -11.09 -4.76
CA LEU A 361 25.78 -12.27 -4.37
C LEU A 361 26.68 -13.49 -4.12
N PRO A 362 26.32 -14.34 -3.17
CA PRO A 362 26.88 -15.69 -3.11
C PRO A 362 26.71 -16.36 -4.49
N GLU A 363 27.72 -17.13 -4.94
CA GLU A 363 27.72 -17.78 -6.26
C GLU A 363 27.59 -16.79 -7.45
N SER A 364 28.08 -15.55 -7.30
CA SER A 364 28.00 -14.52 -8.34
C SER A 364 28.57 -14.95 -9.69
N SER A 365 29.55 -15.84 -9.72
CA SER A 365 30.13 -16.37 -10.96
C SER A 365 29.10 -16.99 -11.91
N HIS A 366 28.05 -17.61 -11.36
CA HIS A 366 26.94 -18.18 -12.13
C HIS A 366 26.09 -17.08 -12.83
N TRP A 367 26.00 -15.90 -12.23
CA TRP A 367 25.15 -14.81 -12.72
C TRP A 367 25.88 -13.81 -13.61
N ASN A 368 27.20 -13.69 -13.48
CA ASN A 368 27.98 -12.66 -14.17
C ASN A 368 27.88 -12.72 -15.70
N GLU A 369 27.83 -13.92 -16.26
CA GLU A 369 27.63 -14.07 -17.71
C GLU A 369 26.17 -13.89 -18.11
N LYS A 370 25.26 -14.46 -17.33
CA LYS A 370 23.82 -14.47 -17.62
C LYS A 370 23.20 -13.09 -17.59
N ILE A 371 23.64 -12.21 -16.66
CA ILE A 371 22.98 -10.92 -16.42
C ILE A 371 22.99 -10.02 -17.67
N SER A 372 24.05 -10.00 -18.45
CA SER A 372 24.13 -9.20 -19.68
C SER A 372 23.13 -9.69 -20.74
N TRP A 373 22.96 -10.99 -20.88
CA TRP A 373 21.97 -11.59 -21.78
C TRP A 373 20.55 -11.33 -21.34
N LEU A 374 20.31 -11.37 -20.03
CA LEU A 374 18.99 -11.04 -19.45
C LEU A 374 18.65 -9.57 -19.68
N PHE A 375 19.62 -8.65 -19.57
CA PHE A 375 19.42 -7.25 -19.92
C PHE A 375 19.10 -7.03 -21.41
N ASP A 376 19.79 -7.70 -22.29
CA ASP A 376 19.53 -7.64 -23.72
C ASP A 376 18.11 -8.08 -24.05
N LEU A 377 17.64 -9.12 -23.36
CA LEU A 377 16.30 -9.63 -23.50
C LEU A 377 15.28 -8.58 -23.00
N ARG A 378 15.51 -8.00 -21.84
CA ARG A 378 14.66 -6.93 -21.27
C ARG A 378 14.52 -5.74 -22.18
N ASN A 379 15.63 -5.32 -22.80
CA ASN A 379 15.61 -4.14 -23.68
C ASN A 379 14.71 -4.36 -24.90
N GLU A 380 14.72 -5.53 -25.50
CA GLU A 380 13.81 -5.85 -26.61
C GLU A 380 12.33 -5.85 -26.16
N LEU A 381 12.02 -6.38 -24.97
CA LEU A 381 10.64 -6.38 -24.44
C LEU A 381 10.09 -4.98 -24.26
N VAL A 382 10.84 -4.13 -23.61
CA VAL A 382 10.41 -2.76 -23.31
C VAL A 382 10.16 -1.95 -24.60
N HIS A 383 10.85 -2.30 -25.69
CA HIS A 383 10.63 -1.67 -26.99
C HIS A 383 9.56 -2.35 -27.85
N GLY A 384 8.80 -3.30 -27.31
CA GLY A 384 7.65 -3.90 -27.99
C GLY A 384 8.00 -4.88 -29.11
N GLY A 385 9.15 -5.54 -29.03
CA GLY A 385 9.64 -6.46 -30.06
C GLY A 385 8.83 -7.75 -30.22
N SER A 386 8.03 -8.15 -29.22
CA SER A 386 7.26 -9.40 -29.24
C SER A 386 6.00 -9.34 -28.38
N ARG A 387 5.02 -10.19 -28.69
CA ARG A 387 3.79 -10.37 -27.89
C ARG A 387 3.96 -11.33 -26.72
N TYR A 388 4.83 -12.33 -26.93
CA TYR A 388 5.16 -13.35 -25.93
C TYR A 388 6.68 -13.46 -25.79
N ILE A 389 7.16 -13.78 -24.59
CA ILE A 389 8.61 -13.88 -24.31
C ILE A 389 9.28 -14.95 -25.17
N GLU A 390 8.58 -16.04 -25.44
CA GLU A 390 9.09 -17.16 -26.21
C GLU A 390 9.16 -16.91 -27.72
N GLU A 391 8.48 -15.91 -28.25
CA GLU A 391 8.57 -15.51 -29.66
C GLU A 391 9.96 -14.97 -30.04
N TRP A 392 10.81 -14.73 -29.07
CA TRP A 392 12.07 -14.06 -29.28
C TRP A 392 13.19 -14.95 -29.78
N PRO A 393 13.93 -14.51 -30.80
CA PRO A 393 15.15 -15.19 -31.18
C PRO A 393 16.19 -15.26 -30.07
N LYS A 394 16.28 -14.24 -29.23
CA LYS A 394 17.22 -14.18 -28.09
C LYS A 394 16.82 -15.09 -26.96
N TYR A 395 15.52 -15.33 -26.71
CA TYR A 395 15.06 -16.30 -25.74
C TYR A 395 15.59 -17.71 -26.06
N MET A 396 15.36 -18.17 -27.27
CA MET A 396 15.83 -19.47 -27.73
C MET A 396 17.35 -19.57 -27.77
N ARG A 397 18.05 -18.47 -28.09
CA ARG A 397 19.51 -18.39 -28.07
C ARG A 397 20.04 -18.53 -26.65
N TYR A 398 19.44 -17.87 -25.67
CA TYR A 398 19.73 -18.00 -24.24
C TYR A 398 19.57 -19.43 -23.79
N TYR A 399 18.40 -20.02 -24.06
CA TYR A 399 18.09 -21.40 -23.70
C TYR A 399 19.09 -22.41 -24.26
N ARG A 400 19.48 -22.23 -25.53
CA ARG A 400 20.47 -23.11 -26.16
C ARG A 400 21.87 -22.99 -25.54
N HIS A 401 22.22 -21.82 -25.05
CA HIS A 401 23.54 -21.55 -24.48
C HIS A 401 23.64 -22.04 -23.01
N PHE A 402 22.64 -21.69 -22.21
CA PHE A 402 22.64 -21.96 -20.76
C PHE A 402 21.85 -23.23 -20.37
N SER A 403 21.07 -23.81 -21.26
CA SER A 403 20.12 -24.91 -20.99
C SER A 403 19.09 -24.57 -19.90
N GLU A 404 18.84 -23.28 -19.67
CA GLU A 404 17.88 -22.75 -18.70
C GLU A 404 17.00 -21.66 -19.33
N GLU A 405 15.80 -21.49 -18.78
CA GLU A 405 14.85 -20.48 -19.25
C GLU A 405 15.19 -19.12 -18.67
N PRO A 406 15.34 -18.05 -19.47
CA PRO A 406 15.66 -16.72 -18.96
C PRO A 406 14.60 -16.20 -17.97
N ALA A 407 13.33 -16.56 -18.13
CA ALA A 407 12.27 -16.18 -17.20
C ALA A 407 12.45 -16.82 -15.80
N ARG A 408 12.96 -18.05 -15.74
CA ARG A 408 13.29 -18.70 -14.46
C ARG A 408 14.56 -18.15 -13.84
N ASP A 409 15.55 -17.84 -14.68
CA ASP A 409 16.81 -17.31 -14.17
C ASP A 409 16.65 -15.91 -13.58
N ILE A 410 15.89 -15.03 -14.21
CA ILE A 410 15.63 -13.70 -13.62
C ILE A 410 14.81 -13.78 -12.33
N GLU A 411 13.88 -14.72 -12.22
CA GLU A 411 13.14 -14.99 -10.98
C GLU A 411 14.07 -15.47 -9.86
N LYS A 412 14.91 -16.50 -10.14
CA LYS A 412 15.89 -17.01 -9.19
C LYS A 412 16.85 -15.91 -8.75
N LEU A 413 17.37 -15.13 -9.69
CA LEU A 413 18.27 -14.02 -9.40
C LEU A 413 17.64 -12.97 -8.49
N ALA A 414 16.42 -12.56 -8.78
CA ALA A 414 15.69 -11.56 -7.96
C ALA A 414 15.42 -12.09 -6.55
N LEU A 415 15.01 -13.35 -6.41
CA LEU A 415 14.79 -13.98 -5.11
C LEU A 415 16.10 -14.12 -4.32
N HIS A 416 17.20 -14.52 -4.97
CA HIS A 416 18.51 -14.63 -4.34
C HIS A 416 19.04 -13.25 -3.91
N ALA A 417 18.84 -12.22 -4.74
CA ALA A 417 19.16 -10.84 -4.40
C ALA A 417 18.39 -10.36 -3.17
N LEU A 418 17.07 -10.64 -3.08
CA LEU A 418 16.28 -10.29 -1.90
C LEU A 418 16.73 -11.04 -0.65
N ALA A 419 17.00 -12.35 -0.76
CA ALA A 419 17.46 -13.16 0.37
C ALA A 419 18.77 -12.63 0.97
N SER A 420 19.69 -12.19 0.12
CA SER A 420 21.03 -11.71 0.51
C SER A 420 21.08 -10.20 0.80
N ALA A 421 20.02 -9.44 0.51
CA ALA A 421 20.04 -7.97 0.56
C ALA A 421 20.47 -7.40 1.93
N PRO A 422 19.96 -7.88 3.09
CA PRO A 422 20.39 -7.33 4.38
C PRO A 422 21.88 -7.50 4.60
N SER A 423 22.42 -8.67 4.37
CA SER A 423 23.85 -8.98 4.56
C SER A 423 24.73 -8.12 3.63
N ILE A 424 24.37 -8.00 2.34
CA ILE A 424 25.12 -7.20 1.36
C ILE A 424 25.15 -5.72 1.76
N PHE A 425 24.03 -5.17 2.22
CA PHE A 425 23.99 -3.77 2.66
C PHE A 425 24.78 -3.54 3.94
N HIS A 426 24.85 -4.49 4.86
CA HIS A 426 25.72 -4.42 6.04
C HIS A 426 27.20 -4.41 5.66
N GLU A 427 27.60 -5.24 4.70
CA GLU A 427 29.00 -5.29 4.24
C GLU A 427 29.41 -4.03 3.47
N SER A 428 28.51 -3.44 2.69
CA SER A 428 28.79 -2.22 1.92
C SER A 428 28.95 -0.97 2.78
N ASN A 429 28.50 -1.01 4.02
CA ASN A 429 28.63 0.09 4.99
C ASN A 429 29.90 0.01 5.87
N LYS A 430 30.66 -1.09 5.75
CA LYS A 430 31.98 -1.26 6.40
C LYS A 430 33.10 -0.80 5.50
#